data_0f1c65eb8885abfd8a792e0881a862f6
#
_entry.id   0f1c65eb8885abfd8a792e0881a862f6
#
_cell.length_a   1.000
_cell.length_b   1.000
_cell.length_c   1.000
_cell.angle_alpha   90.00
_cell.angle_beta   90.00
_cell.angle_gamma   90.00
#
_symmetry.space_group_name_H-M   'P 1'
#
loop_
_entity.id
_entity.type
_entity.pdbx_description
1 polymer ?
#
loop_
_entity_poly.entity_id
_entity_poly.type
_entity_poly.pdbx_seq_one_letter_code
_entity_poly.pdbx_strand_id
1 'polypeptide(L)'
;MPHDVAILRATRSHVPELMSICAEHAAFERLPHVPAVRAEVLADALHGSPPQLYAWLACIGETLVGYASATQDFSTLARNTYLHMDCLYVRAGWRNRAIGQRLWDAVLDQATSLGCAAVQWQTPSWNDGAARFYRRLGASESAKLRYVLPLSGA
;
A
#
# COMPACT_ATOMS: atom_id res chain seq x y z
N MET A 1 -5.88 3.00 -28.04
CA MET A 1 -6.47 1.96 -27.17
C MET A 1 -6.07 2.24 -25.75
N PRO A 2 -7.02 2.38 -24.82
CA PRO A 2 -6.63 2.38 -23.44
C PRO A 2 -6.09 0.98 -23.13
N HIS A 3 -4.82 0.92 -22.80
CA HIS A 3 -4.25 -0.32 -22.30
C HIS A 3 -4.88 -0.58 -20.93
N ASP A 4 -5.53 -1.71 -20.78
CA ASP A 4 -6.12 -2.08 -19.50
C ASP A 4 -5.05 -2.24 -18.45
N VAL A 5 -5.31 -1.68 -17.28
CA VAL A 5 -4.45 -1.85 -16.11
C VAL A 5 -4.66 -3.24 -15.56
N ALA A 6 -3.58 -4.00 -15.43
CA ALA A 6 -3.58 -5.27 -14.73
C ALA A 6 -3.15 -5.05 -13.28
N ILE A 7 -3.91 -5.62 -12.35
CA ILE A 7 -3.55 -5.64 -10.93
C ILE A 7 -3.05 -7.05 -10.60
N LEU A 8 -1.78 -7.13 -10.22
CA LEU A 8 -1.13 -8.41 -9.91
C LEU A 8 -0.82 -8.49 -8.43
N ARG A 9 -1.07 -9.65 -7.82
CA ARG A 9 -0.59 -9.92 -6.48
C ARG A 9 0.93 -10.04 -6.50
N ALA A 10 1.64 -9.23 -5.73
CA ALA A 10 3.08 -9.28 -5.66
C ALA A 10 3.53 -10.53 -4.91
N THR A 11 4.54 -11.20 -5.47
CA THR A 11 5.19 -12.36 -4.89
C THR A 11 6.69 -12.10 -4.76
N ARG A 12 7.42 -13.07 -4.22
CA ARG A 12 8.88 -12.98 -4.09
C ARG A 12 9.56 -12.56 -5.40
N SER A 13 9.07 -13.03 -6.54
CA SER A 13 9.65 -12.71 -7.85
C SER A 13 9.50 -11.25 -8.25
N HIS A 14 8.60 -10.50 -7.62
CA HIS A 14 8.34 -9.09 -7.93
C HIS A 14 9.11 -8.12 -7.01
N VAL A 15 9.95 -8.63 -6.10
CA VAL A 15 10.64 -7.79 -5.12
C VAL A 15 11.49 -6.68 -5.74
N PRO A 16 12.29 -6.92 -6.82
CA PRO A 16 13.05 -5.83 -7.43
C PRO A 16 12.17 -4.67 -7.90
N GLU A 17 11.08 -4.95 -8.58
CA GLU A 17 10.13 -3.95 -9.07
C GLU A 17 9.43 -3.24 -7.91
N LEU A 18 9.02 -3.99 -6.90
CA LEU A 18 8.36 -3.43 -5.72
C LEU A 18 9.30 -2.50 -4.96
N MET A 19 10.57 -2.87 -4.79
CA MET A 19 11.55 -2.02 -4.12
C MET A 19 11.81 -0.73 -4.89
N SER A 20 11.84 -0.82 -6.21
CA SER A 20 12.03 0.37 -7.07
C SER A 20 10.91 1.39 -6.89
N ILE A 21 9.65 0.94 -6.93
CA ILE A 21 8.53 1.86 -6.78
C ILE A 21 8.36 2.33 -5.34
N CYS A 22 8.71 1.52 -4.36
CA CYS A 22 8.74 1.94 -2.96
C CYS A 22 9.73 3.09 -2.73
N ALA A 23 10.89 3.05 -3.39
CA ALA A 23 11.88 4.13 -3.30
C ALA A 23 11.32 5.44 -3.87
N GLU A 24 10.62 5.39 -5.01
CA GLU A 24 9.95 6.56 -5.55
C GLU A 24 8.88 7.11 -4.60
N HIS A 25 8.09 6.22 -4.03
CA HIS A 25 7.04 6.59 -3.08
C HIS A 25 7.61 7.24 -1.82
N ALA A 26 8.69 6.66 -1.27
CA ALA A 26 9.35 7.22 -0.10
C ALA A 26 9.89 8.63 -0.39
N ALA A 27 10.50 8.83 -1.55
CA ALA A 27 10.98 10.15 -1.96
C ALA A 27 9.82 11.16 -2.11
N PHE A 28 8.70 10.74 -2.68
CA PHE A 28 7.50 11.56 -2.81
C PHE A 28 6.96 11.99 -1.43
N GLU A 29 6.94 11.07 -0.47
CA GLU A 29 6.49 11.36 0.89
C GLU A 29 7.58 11.98 1.77
N ARG A 30 8.74 12.30 1.20
CA ARG A 30 9.86 12.96 1.90
C ARG A 30 10.44 12.11 3.04
N LEU A 31 10.43 10.78 2.86
CA LEU A 31 10.94 9.82 3.83
C LEU A 31 12.40 9.44 3.53
N PRO A 32 13.17 9.01 4.55
CA PRO A 32 14.55 8.55 4.32
C PRO A 32 14.61 7.32 3.40
N HIS A 33 15.69 7.21 2.63
CA HIS A 33 15.94 6.05 1.78
C HIS A 33 16.21 4.79 2.61
N VAL A 34 15.59 3.68 2.22
CA VAL A 34 15.81 2.37 2.82
C VAL A 34 16.77 1.57 1.92
N PRO A 35 17.89 1.07 2.47
CA PRO A 35 18.86 0.33 1.68
C PRO A 35 18.30 -0.95 1.05
N ALA A 36 18.85 -1.33 -0.10
CA ALA A 36 18.47 -2.54 -0.85
C ALA A 36 18.71 -3.85 -0.07
N VAL A 37 19.52 -3.81 0.98
CA VAL A 37 19.81 -4.99 1.83
C VAL A 37 18.56 -5.55 2.51
N ARG A 38 17.43 -4.81 2.48
CA ARG A 38 16.16 -5.26 3.03
C ARG A 38 15.32 -6.10 2.06
N ALA A 39 15.85 -6.43 0.87
CA ALA A 39 15.14 -7.19 -0.16
C ALA A 39 14.64 -8.55 0.36
N GLU A 40 15.48 -9.29 1.07
CA GLU A 40 15.10 -10.61 1.61
C GLU A 40 14.01 -10.50 2.68
N VAL A 41 14.05 -9.46 3.51
CA VAL A 41 13.03 -9.21 4.52
C VAL A 41 11.67 -8.97 3.85
N LEU A 42 11.65 -8.17 2.79
CA LEU A 42 10.44 -7.92 2.02
C LEU A 42 9.94 -9.19 1.32
N ALA A 43 10.85 -9.96 0.72
CA ALA A 43 10.49 -11.22 0.07
C ALA A 43 9.85 -12.20 1.05
N ASP A 44 10.42 -12.33 2.24
CA ASP A 44 9.88 -13.23 3.26
C ASP A 44 8.52 -12.75 3.77
N ALA A 45 8.32 -11.44 3.91
CA ALA A 45 7.03 -10.88 4.34
C ALA A 45 5.91 -11.17 3.34
N LEU A 46 6.21 -11.22 2.04
CA LEU A 46 5.24 -11.52 0.99
C LEU A 46 4.90 -13.02 0.90
N HIS A 47 5.71 -13.87 1.52
CA HIS A 47 5.57 -15.32 1.44
C HIS A 47 4.79 -15.86 2.64
N GLY A 48 4.12 -16.99 2.45
CA GLY A 48 3.41 -17.68 3.53
C GLY A 48 1.90 -17.64 3.34
N SER A 49 1.21 -18.37 4.22
CA SER A 49 -0.24 -18.49 4.18
C SER A 49 -0.79 -18.50 5.62
N PRO A 50 -1.21 -17.34 6.14
CA PRO A 50 -1.22 -16.04 5.48
C PRO A 50 0.16 -15.38 5.43
N PRO A 51 0.39 -14.48 4.46
CA PRO A 51 1.62 -13.71 4.45
C PRO A 51 1.58 -12.61 5.51
N GLN A 52 2.75 -12.13 5.90
CA GLN A 52 2.86 -10.96 6.78
C GLN A 52 2.46 -9.68 6.06
N LEU A 53 2.76 -9.58 4.76
CA LEU A 53 2.48 -8.42 3.93
C LEU A 53 1.75 -8.86 2.65
N TYR A 54 0.64 -8.18 2.37
CA TYR A 54 -0.06 -8.25 1.09
C TYR A 54 0.40 -7.07 0.24
N ALA A 55 0.71 -7.30 -1.03
CA ALA A 55 1.05 -6.22 -1.95
C ALA A 55 0.50 -6.50 -3.34
N TRP A 56 0.20 -5.43 -4.07
CA TRP A 56 -0.34 -5.49 -5.43
C TRP A 56 0.41 -4.52 -6.32
N LEU A 57 0.67 -4.94 -7.54
CA LEU A 57 1.31 -4.13 -8.56
C LEU A 57 0.28 -3.78 -9.63
N ALA A 58 0.25 -2.51 -10.03
CA ALA A 58 -0.55 -2.06 -11.17
C ALA A 58 0.38 -1.91 -12.37
N CYS A 59 0.08 -2.65 -13.44
CA CYS A 59 0.90 -2.68 -14.65
C CYS A 59 0.06 -2.37 -15.88
N ILE A 60 0.65 -1.66 -16.82
CA ILE A 60 0.10 -1.50 -18.19
C ILE A 60 1.13 -2.12 -19.12
N GLY A 61 0.79 -3.31 -19.66
CA GLY A 61 1.78 -4.13 -20.34
C GLY A 61 2.88 -4.52 -19.36
N GLU A 62 4.14 -4.24 -19.69
CA GLU A 62 5.28 -4.49 -18.83
C GLU A 62 5.67 -3.28 -17.95
N THR A 63 4.92 -2.19 -18.05
CA THR A 63 5.22 -0.97 -17.33
C THR A 63 4.53 -0.97 -15.97
N LEU A 64 5.32 -0.93 -14.90
CA LEU A 64 4.82 -0.75 -13.56
C LEU A 64 4.39 0.72 -13.36
N VAL A 65 3.14 0.95 -12.98
CA VAL A 65 2.58 2.30 -12.86
C VAL A 65 2.09 2.64 -11.46
N GLY A 66 1.95 1.66 -10.57
CA GLY A 66 1.51 1.90 -9.20
C GLY A 66 1.60 0.65 -8.35
N TYR A 67 1.38 0.80 -7.06
CA TYR A 67 1.34 -0.33 -6.14
C TYR A 67 0.52 0.01 -4.90
N ALA A 68 0.12 -1.04 -4.18
CA ALA A 68 -0.49 -0.92 -2.85
C ALA A 68 0.05 -2.03 -1.96
N SER A 69 0.03 -1.81 -0.67
CA SER A 69 0.39 -2.84 0.30
C SER A 69 -0.48 -2.74 1.54
N ALA A 70 -0.64 -3.86 2.24
CA ALA A 70 -1.51 -3.93 3.42
C ALA A 70 -1.07 -5.04 4.36
N THR A 71 -1.38 -4.85 5.64
CA THR A 71 -1.16 -5.83 6.71
C THR A 71 -2.45 -6.07 7.46
N GLN A 72 -2.60 -7.25 8.03
CA GLN A 72 -3.76 -7.58 8.85
C GLN A 72 -3.45 -7.26 10.31
N ASP A 73 -4.27 -6.41 10.91
CA ASP A 73 -4.09 -5.95 12.27
C ASP A 73 -5.35 -6.23 13.12
N PHE A 74 -5.21 -6.17 14.43
CA PHE A 74 -6.31 -6.35 15.36
C PHE A 74 -6.51 -5.09 16.19
N SER A 75 -7.77 -4.63 16.27
CA SER A 75 -8.14 -3.50 17.12
C SER A 75 -8.65 -4.00 18.47
N THR A 76 -7.90 -3.67 19.53
CA THR A 76 -8.30 -4.05 20.90
C THR A 76 -9.61 -3.39 21.31
N LEU A 77 -9.77 -2.10 21.00
CA LEU A 77 -10.97 -1.34 21.41
C LEU A 77 -12.21 -1.75 20.63
N ALA A 78 -12.06 -2.02 19.34
CA ALA A 78 -13.16 -2.47 18.50
C ALA A 78 -13.38 -3.99 18.58
N ARG A 79 -12.41 -4.73 19.09
CA ARG A 79 -12.42 -6.21 19.21
C ARG A 79 -12.66 -6.90 17.87
N ASN A 80 -11.99 -6.42 16.85
CA ASN A 80 -12.08 -7.00 15.52
C ASN A 80 -10.77 -6.88 14.75
N THR A 81 -10.69 -7.65 13.67
CA THR A 81 -9.60 -7.60 12.72
C THR A 81 -9.91 -6.54 11.66
N TYR A 82 -8.90 -5.78 11.28
CA TYR A 82 -9.00 -4.84 10.18
C TYR A 82 -7.78 -4.99 9.26
N LEU A 83 -7.89 -4.51 8.04
CA LEU A 83 -6.76 -4.45 7.11
C LEU A 83 -6.17 -3.05 7.16
N HIS A 84 -4.88 -2.95 7.48
CA HIS A 84 -4.15 -1.70 7.43
C HIS A 84 -3.51 -1.55 6.05
N MET A 85 -3.98 -0.57 5.27
CA MET A 85 -3.34 -0.23 4.00
C MET A 85 -2.12 0.64 4.30
N ASP A 86 -0.94 0.04 4.14
CA ASP A 86 0.32 0.72 4.45
C ASP A 86 0.70 1.71 3.35
N CYS A 87 0.57 1.30 2.10
CA CYS A 87 0.96 2.10 0.94
C CYS A 87 -0.09 2.06 -0.15
N LEU A 88 -0.25 3.21 -0.83
CA LEU A 88 -1.01 3.33 -2.07
C LEU A 88 -0.35 4.46 -2.89
N TYR A 89 0.24 4.10 -4.02
CA TYR A 89 1.00 5.06 -4.83
C TYR A 89 0.82 4.78 -6.31
N VAL A 90 0.60 5.84 -7.08
CA VAL A 90 0.55 5.82 -8.54
C VAL A 90 1.58 6.81 -9.06
N ARG A 91 2.41 6.38 -10.01
CA ARG A 91 3.44 7.23 -10.62
C ARG A 91 2.81 8.48 -11.23
N ALA A 92 3.51 9.62 -11.13
CA ALA A 92 2.97 10.94 -11.47
C ALA A 92 2.37 11.00 -12.88
N GLY A 93 3.02 10.41 -13.88
CA GLY A 93 2.55 10.41 -15.26
C GLY A 93 1.31 9.54 -15.51
N TRP A 94 0.87 8.80 -14.52
CA TRP A 94 -0.22 7.82 -14.65
C TRP A 94 -1.40 8.12 -13.74
N ARG A 95 -1.38 9.26 -13.04
CA ARG A 95 -2.47 9.68 -12.17
C ARG A 95 -3.68 10.14 -12.98
N ASN A 96 -4.85 10.18 -12.32
CA ASN A 96 -6.13 10.56 -12.92
C ASN A 96 -6.60 9.60 -14.04
N ARG A 97 -6.24 8.32 -13.93
CA ARG A 97 -6.63 7.25 -14.87
C ARG A 97 -7.29 6.08 -14.16
N ALA A 98 -7.84 6.33 -12.97
CA ALA A 98 -8.52 5.33 -12.13
C ALA A 98 -7.62 4.16 -11.67
N ILE A 99 -6.29 4.28 -11.76
CA ILE A 99 -5.35 3.24 -11.32
C ILE A 99 -5.39 3.10 -9.80
N GLY A 100 -5.42 4.23 -9.08
CA GLY A 100 -5.57 4.21 -7.62
C GLY A 100 -6.83 3.53 -7.17
N GLN A 101 -7.94 3.74 -7.87
CA GLN A 101 -9.21 3.06 -7.62
C GLN A 101 -9.08 1.55 -7.80
N ARG A 102 -8.41 1.09 -8.86
CA ARG A 102 -8.20 -0.33 -9.11
C ARG A 102 -7.36 -0.99 -8.03
N LEU A 103 -6.32 -0.29 -7.56
CA LEU A 103 -5.50 -0.76 -6.43
C LEU A 103 -6.31 -0.81 -5.15
N TRP A 104 -7.10 0.23 -4.87
CA TRP A 104 -7.99 0.27 -3.72
C TRP A 104 -8.99 -0.89 -3.75
N ASP A 105 -9.58 -1.18 -4.91
CA ASP A 105 -10.52 -2.28 -5.06
C ASP A 105 -9.87 -3.63 -4.69
N ALA A 106 -8.60 -3.84 -5.06
CA ALA A 106 -7.86 -5.04 -4.69
C ALA A 106 -7.65 -5.14 -3.17
N VAL A 107 -7.31 -4.03 -2.52
CA VAL A 107 -7.18 -3.97 -1.06
C VAL A 107 -8.52 -4.29 -0.38
N LEU A 108 -9.60 -3.69 -0.87
CA LEU A 108 -10.95 -3.89 -0.34
C LEU A 108 -11.39 -5.34 -0.50
N ASP A 109 -11.14 -5.95 -1.65
CA ASP A 109 -11.45 -7.36 -1.89
C ASP A 109 -10.71 -8.27 -0.92
N GLN A 110 -9.44 -7.98 -0.65
CA GLN A 110 -8.65 -8.76 0.32
C GLN A 110 -9.21 -8.61 1.74
N ALA A 111 -9.58 -7.40 2.13
CA ALA A 111 -10.18 -7.16 3.45
C ALA A 111 -11.49 -7.95 3.61
N THR A 112 -12.32 -7.92 2.59
CA THR A 112 -13.59 -8.66 2.56
C THR A 112 -13.34 -10.17 2.65
N SER A 113 -12.40 -10.67 1.88
CA SER A 113 -12.03 -12.10 1.87
C SER A 113 -11.53 -12.58 3.23
N LEU A 114 -10.80 -11.73 3.95
CA LEU A 114 -10.29 -12.04 5.29
C LEU A 114 -11.32 -11.87 6.40
N GLY A 115 -12.51 -11.36 6.08
CA GLY A 115 -13.53 -11.07 7.10
C GLY A 115 -13.19 -9.86 7.96
N CYS A 116 -12.36 -8.94 7.46
CA CYS A 116 -12.01 -7.73 8.19
C CYS A 116 -13.23 -6.80 8.35
N ALA A 117 -13.29 -6.12 9.50
CA ALA A 117 -14.39 -5.20 9.79
C ALA A 117 -14.21 -3.83 9.11
N ALA A 118 -12.98 -3.48 8.75
CA ALA A 118 -12.65 -2.18 8.16
C ALA A 118 -11.31 -2.24 7.43
N VAL A 119 -11.06 -1.24 6.61
CA VAL A 119 -9.73 -0.89 6.12
C VAL A 119 -9.35 0.45 6.74
N GLN A 120 -8.15 0.55 7.29
CA GLN A 120 -7.65 1.78 7.90
C GLN A 120 -6.31 2.14 7.25
N TRP A 121 -6.04 3.44 7.12
CA TRP A 121 -4.78 3.92 6.55
C TRP A 121 -4.51 5.35 6.98
N GLN A 122 -3.31 5.83 6.65
CA GLN A 122 -2.84 7.17 6.98
C GLN A 122 -2.26 7.82 5.73
N THR A 123 -2.23 9.15 5.72
CA THR A 123 -1.53 9.92 4.70
C THR A 123 -0.93 11.16 5.36
N PRO A 124 0.20 11.68 4.85
CA PRO A 124 0.73 12.94 5.35
C PRO A 124 -0.30 14.07 5.26
N SER A 125 -0.36 14.91 6.29
CA SER A 125 -1.37 15.97 6.37
C SER A 125 -1.29 16.97 5.21
N TRP A 126 -0.12 17.10 4.57
CA TRP A 126 0.10 17.98 3.42
C TRP A 126 -0.39 17.40 2.09
N ASN A 127 -0.72 16.10 2.05
CA ASN A 127 -1.08 15.42 0.79
C ASN A 127 -2.56 15.60 0.47
N ASP A 128 -2.92 16.78 -0.02
CA ASP A 128 -4.31 17.14 -0.32
C ASP A 128 -4.91 16.30 -1.45
N GLY A 129 -4.09 15.90 -2.42
CA GLY A 129 -4.54 15.05 -3.52
C GLY A 129 -5.02 13.69 -3.04
N ALA A 130 -4.25 13.07 -2.15
CA ALA A 130 -4.64 11.80 -1.53
C ALA A 130 -5.91 11.97 -0.69
N ALA A 131 -5.98 13.03 0.11
CA ALA A 131 -7.16 13.29 0.94
C ALA A 131 -8.43 13.42 0.09
N ARG A 132 -8.37 14.13 -1.04
CA ARG A 132 -9.51 14.24 -1.96
C ARG A 132 -9.93 12.88 -2.52
N PHE A 133 -8.96 12.05 -2.90
CA PHE A 133 -9.22 10.69 -3.39
C PHE A 133 -9.93 9.86 -2.32
N TYR A 134 -9.43 9.87 -1.09
CA TYR A 134 -10.01 9.09 0.01
C TYR A 134 -11.42 9.54 0.38
N ARG A 135 -11.70 10.84 0.34
CA ARG A 135 -13.05 11.35 0.55
C ARG A 135 -14.03 10.86 -0.52
N ARG A 136 -13.57 10.76 -1.78
CA ARG A 136 -14.40 10.21 -2.86
C ARG A 136 -14.71 8.74 -2.66
N LEU A 137 -13.84 7.99 -1.97
CA LEU A 137 -14.13 6.60 -1.61
C LEU A 137 -15.21 6.48 -0.54
N GLY A 138 -15.56 7.55 0.13
CA GLY A 138 -16.53 7.55 1.23
C GLY A 138 -15.88 7.32 2.60
N ALA A 139 -14.56 7.39 2.70
CA ALA A 139 -13.86 7.21 3.96
C ALA A 139 -14.06 8.42 4.89
N SER A 140 -14.20 8.15 6.19
CA SER A 140 -14.14 9.18 7.21
C SER A 140 -12.70 9.46 7.58
N GLU A 141 -12.39 10.71 7.98
CA GLU A 141 -11.03 11.05 8.40
C GLU A 141 -11.01 11.66 9.80
N SER A 142 -9.93 11.38 10.52
CA SER A 142 -9.66 11.97 11.82
C SER A 142 -8.18 12.27 11.95
N ALA A 143 -7.84 13.37 12.63
CA ALA A 143 -6.46 13.74 12.85
C ALA A 143 -5.89 12.97 14.05
N LYS A 144 -4.66 12.46 13.89
CA LYS A 144 -3.91 11.79 14.94
C LYS A 144 -2.43 12.16 14.84
N LEU A 145 -1.73 12.06 15.96
CA LEU A 145 -0.28 12.20 15.98
C LEU A 145 0.34 10.80 15.94
N ARG A 146 1.31 10.61 15.05
CA ARG A 146 2.08 9.37 14.95
C ARG A 146 3.37 9.50 15.73
N TYR A 147 3.62 8.54 16.62
CA TYR A 147 4.86 8.49 17.40
C TYR A 147 5.70 7.31 16.94
N VAL A 148 7.00 7.52 16.79
CA VAL A 148 7.96 6.48 16.40
C VAL A 148 9.15 6.55 17.37
N LEU A 149 9.46 5.43 18.01
CA LEU A 149 10.65 5.26 18.81
C LEU A 149 11.50 4.16 18.21
N PRO A 150 12.57 4.49 17.48
CA PRO A 150 13.46 3.46 16.94
C PRO A 150 14.11 2.65 18.06
N LEU A 151 14.21 1.33 17.83
CA LEU A 151 14.88 0.44 18.77
C LEU A 151 16.32 0.23 18.32
N SER A 152 17.22 0.09 19.29
CA SER A 152 18.64 -0.10 19.01
C SER A 152 18.86 -1.40 18.23
N GLY A 153 19.66 -1.33 17.16
CA GLY A 153 19.99 -2.49 16.33
C GLY A 153 18.92 -2.86 15.29
N ALA A 154 17.88 -2.04 15.17
CA ALA A 154 16.84 -2.23 14.15
C ALA A 154 17.19 -1.48 12.86
#